data_d156a480f891e53f441a967a521339f6
#
_entry.id   d156a480f891e53f441a967a521339f6
#
_cell.length_a   1.000
_cell.length_b   1.000
_cell.length_c   1.000
_cell.angle_alpha   90.00
_cell.angle_beta   90.00
_cell.angle_gamma   90.00
#
_symmetry.space_group_name_H-M   'P 1'
#
loop_
_entity.id
_entity.type
_entity.pdbx_description
1 polymer ?
#
loop_
_entity_poly.entity_id
_entity_poly.type
_entity_poly.pdbx_seq_one_letter_code
_entity_poly.pdbx_strand_id
1 'polypeptide(L)'
;MLENRHIERRSAETIGERIHRLREKKGLTQGALTGPGVTAAQVSRIEAGKRAPSIKAVRRIARKLEVSPEYLETGVDITTREELELTLADMELRIRLDTSDEAIERDLRTLITFAQREGAHDVVAKARAALGTTAAGRGRVGDAVEQLEEAITHPLMRPDVFPDVYATLARAYCSLGRTEDAVVLCERAISEVEDSTPRTILATELSQTLSDNGDFERAERVLEEYAGDLENANPYARARIHWSLSRVAATRDDRLLALRHLRTAISLLKGSEDTLRLARAHVLCVGILLWGGKTTGAAKHLRAARALFPAHAEANDWGILRGHEALLAARQDRMEEANLAADEALELLPEHTFEQASALYAKALALGAHADYDAADKVYQRVLTLAEQGKLWREAALIARDRADMLRWAGKPYEAERMRQQVGDYVSRIGISGATSTRRSSRP
;
A
#
# COMPACT_ATOMS: atom_id res chain seq x y z
N MET A 1 -39.11 -8.37 11.09
CA MET A 1 -39.22 -7.22 12.00
C MET A 1 -37.81 -6.79 12.35
N LEU A 2 -37.25 -5.86 11.59
CA LEU A 2 -35.95 -5.23 11.84
C LEU A 2 -36.23 -3.84 12.35
N GLU A 3 -35.99 -3.64 13.65
CA GLU A 3 -36.15 -2.36 14.32
C GLU A 3 -35.11 -1.36 13.80
N ASN A 4 -35.60 -0.30 13.19
CA ASN A 4 -34.89 0.93 12.87
C ASN A 4 -34.33 1.55 14.16
N ARG A 5 -33.05 1.39 14.44
CA ARG A 5 -32.36 2.28 15.38
C ARG A 5 -31.91 3.51 14.63
N HIS A 6 -32.72 4.55 14.68
CA HIS A 6 -32.28 5.92 14.39
C HIS A 6 -31.15 6.27 15.36
N ILE A 7 -29.90 6.27 14.85
CA ILE A 7 -28.80 6.97 15.50
C ILE A 7 -29.06 8.46 15.23
N GLU A 8 -29.65 9.15 16.22
CA GLU A 8 -29.69 10.61 16.23
C GLU A 8 -28.24 11.10 16.12
N ARG A 9 -27.90 11.68 14.95
CA ARG A 9 -26.72 12.52 14.81
C ARG A 9 -26.91 13.69 15.78
N ARG A 10 -26.24 13.64 16.94
CA ARG A 10 -26.01 14.84 17.75
C ARG A 10 -25.29 15.82 16.83
N SER A 11 -25.97 16.84 16.37
CA SER A 11 -25.34 17.95 15.64
C SER A 11 -24.21 18.48 16.52
N ALA A 12 -23.02 18.69 15.94
CA ALA A 12 -21.88 19.26 16.68
C ALA A 12 -22.36 20.57 17.36
N GLU A 13 -22.09 20.70 18.66
CA GLU A 13 -22.47 21.87 19.47
C GLU A 13 -21.99 23.16 18.79
N THR A 14 -22.88 24.05 18.49
CA THR A 14 -22.55 25.35 17.87
C THR A 14 -21.84 26.27 18.87
N ILE A 15 -21.12 27.28 18.37
CA ILE A 15 -20.45 28.28 19.22
C ILE A 15 -21.44 28.97 20.17
N GLY A 16 -22.69 29.21 19.73
CA GLY A 16 -23.74 29.82 20.56
C GLY A 16 -24.17 28.91 21.70
N GLU A 17 -24.42 27.62 21.42
CA GLU A 17 -24.79 26.62 22.42
C GLU A 17 -23.66 26.43 23.44
N ARG A 18 -22.40 26.43 22.98
CA ARG A 18 -21.23 26.32 23.85
C ARG A 18 -21.08 27.51 24.79
N ILE A 19 -21.27 28.73 24.28
CA ILE A 19 -21.29 29.94 25.10
C ILE A 19 -22.39 29.85 26.16
N HIS A 20 -23.60 29.46 25.77
CA HIS A 20 -24.72 29.29 26.68
C HIS A 20 -24.43 28.30 27.81
N ARG A 21 -23.97 27.09 27.44
CA ARG A 21 -23.61 26.03 28.40
C ARG A 21 -22.52 26.45 29.39
N LEU A 22 -21.45 27.08 28.89
CA LEU A 22 -20.37 27.56 29.76
C LEU A 22 -20.81 28.68 30.71
N ARG A 23 -21.65 29.60 30.20
CA ARG A 23 -22.23 30.67 31.00
C ARG A 23 -23.11 30.11 32.13
N GLU A 24 -24.01 29.18 31.82
CA GLU A 24 -24.86 28.52 32.82
C GLU A 24 -24.03 27.75 33.86
N LYS A 25 -23.03 26.99 33.38
CA LYS A 25 -22.10 26.25 34.29
C LYS A 25 -21.40 27.15 35.27
N LYS A 26 -21.10 28.42 34.89
CA LYS A 26 -20.50 29.42 35.76
C LYS A 26 -21.53 30.29 36.53
N GLY A 27 -22.80 30.04 36.37
CA GLY A 27 -23.87 30.83 37.01
C GLY A 27 -23.92 32.30 36.57
N LEU A 28 -23.40 32.60 35.35
CA LEU A 28 -23.31 33.97 34.84
C LEU A 28 -24.57 34.36 34.08
N THR A 29 -24.97 35.66 34.18
CA THR A 29 -26.03 36.24 33.35
C THR A 29 -25.48 36.62 31.96
N GLN A 30 -26.34 36.74 30.96
CA GLN A 30 -25.95 37.27 29.63
C GLN A 30 -25.29 38.67 29.71
N GLY A 31 -25.74 39.48 30.68
CA GLY A 31 -25.16 40.78 30.99
C GLY A 31 -23.70 40.70 31.50
N ALA A 32 -23.32 39.64 32.20
CA ALA A 32 -21.93 39.45 32.67
C ALA A 32 -20.95 39.27 31.50
N LEU A 33 -21.40 38.79 30.33
CA LEU A 33 -20.58 38.60 29.13
C LEU A 33 -20.43 39.86 28.28
N THR A 34 -21.08 40.96 28.68
CA THR A 34 -21.07 42.21 27.91
C THR A 34 -19.80 43.03 28.09
N GLY A 35 -19.63 44.04 27.23
CA GLY A 35 -18.52 45.00 27.30
C GLY A 35 -18.42 45.86 26.01
N PRO A 36 -17.35 46.69 25.83
CA PRO A 36 -17.19 47.50 24.65
C PRO A 36 -17.36 46.70 23.33
N GLY A 37 -18.41 46.98 22.58
CA GLY A 37 -18.73 46.30 21.31
C GLY A 37 -19.51 44.99 21.43
N VAL A 38 -19.94 44.59 22.65
CA VAL A 38 -20.79 43.39 22.90
C VAL A 38 -21.88 43.72 23.88
N THR A 39 -23.13 43.77 23.43
CA THR A 39 -24.31 44.05 24.25
C THR A 39 -25.00 42.75 24.68
N ALA A 40 -25.82 42.80 25.75
CA ALA A 40 -26.61 41.65 26.22
C ALA A 40 -27.53 41.09 25.11
N ALA A 41 -28.14 41.97 24.30
CA ALA A 41 -28.94 41.55 23.16
C ALA A 41 -28.14 40.83 22.08
N GLN A 42 -26.86 41.17 21.90
CA GLN A 42 -25.97 40.45 20.98
C GLN A 42 -25.61 39.08 21.53
N VAL A 43 -25.26 38.97 22.82
CA VAL A 43 -24.98 37.68 23.48
C VAL A 43 -26.20 36.76 23.34
N SER A 44 -27.41 37.26 23.63
CA SER A 44 -28.65 36.48 23.51
C SER A 44 -28.87 35.95 22.07
N ARG A 45 -28.61 36.79 21.04
CA ARG A 45 -28.76 36.38 19.64
C ARG A 45 -27.67 35.37 19.21
N ILE A 46 -26.46 35.46 19.78
CA ILE A 46 -25.38 34.51 19.53
C ILE A 46 -25.73 33.17 20.16
N GLU A 47 -26.14 33.14 21.42
CA GLU A 47 -26.53 31.92 22.13
C GLU A 47 -27.70 31.22 21.43
N ALA A 48 -28.67 32.03 20.86
CA ALA A 48 -29.79 31.49 20.12
C ALA A 48 -29.45 31.07 18.67
N GLY A 49 -28.18 31.14 18.25
CA GLY A 49 -27.73 30.80 16.88
C GLY A 49 -28.22 31.79 15.81
N LYS A 50 -28.86 32.91 16.19
CA LYS A 50 -29.43 33.91 15.26
C LYS A 50 -28.38 34.89 14.69
N ARG A 51 -27.16 34.87 15.23
CA ARG A 51 -26.07 35.73 14.80
C ARG A 51 -24.72 35.08 15.07
N ALA A 52 -23.82 35.02 14.09
CA ALA A 52 -22.45 34.65 14.29
C ALA A 52 -21.70 35.74 15.10
N PRO A 53 -20.90 35.38 16.11
CA PRO A 53 -20.08 36.36 16.83
C PRO A 53 -18.95 36.88 15.95
N SER A 54 -18.57 38.15 16.13
CA SER A 54 -17.33 38.66 15.54
C SER A 54 -16.11 38.19 16.31
N ILE A 55 -14.91 38.17 15.70
CA ILE A 55 -13.65 37.80 16.37
C ILE A 55 -13.43 38.57 17.67
N LYS A 56 -13.78 39.88 17.67
CA LYS A 56 -13.70 40.71 18.89
C LYS A 56 -14.68 40.24 19.96
N ALA A 57 -15.89 39.81 19.58
CA ALA A 57 -16.87 39.26 20.53
C ALA A 57 -16.41 37.92 21.09
N VAL A 58 -15.91 37.01 20.25
CA VAL A 58 -15.36 35.71 20.70
C VAL A 58 -14.26 35.90 21.74
N ARG A 59 -13.24 36.69 21.43
CA ARG A 59 -12.14 36.97 22.36
C ARG A 59 -12.59 37.56 23.70
N ARG A 60 -13.63 38.39 23.69
CA ARG A 60 -14.15 38.98 24.92
C ARG A 60 -14.95 37.99 25.73
N ILE A 61 -15.86 37.24 25.09
CA ILE A 61 -16.68 36.24 25.75
C ILE A 61 -15.79 35.15 26.33
N ALA A 62 -14.79 34.69 25.57
CA ALA A 62 -13.78 33.70 25.98
C ALA A 62 -13.08 34.15 27.28
N ARG A 63 -12.61 35.40 27.35
CA ARG A 63 -11.96 35.96 28.55
C ARG A 63 -12.90 35.98 29.76
N LYS A 64 -14.20 36.28 29.54
CA LYS A 64 -15.19 36.30 30.64
C LYS A 64 -15.58 34.90 31.10
N LEU A 65 -15.52 33.95 30.20
CA LEU A 65 -15.77 32.54 30.47
C LEU A 65 -14.50 31.80 30.92
N GLU A 66 -13.33 32.48 30.95
CA GLU A 66 -12.03 31.90 31.32
C GLU A 66 -11.68 30.64 30.49
N VAL A 67 -11.92 30.73 29.19
CA VAL A 67 -11.59 29.69 28.21
C VAL A 67 -10.83 30.34 27.05
N SER A 68 -10.15 29.52 26.23
CA SER A 68 -9.51 30.05 25.02
C SER A 68 -10.55 30.47 23.96
N PRO A 69 -10.28 31.50 23.13
CA PRO A 69 -11.15 31.86 22.01
C PRO A 69 -11.39 30.68 21.06
N GLU A 70 -10.36 29.89 20.86
CA GLU A 70 -10.33 28.72 20.00
C GLU A 70 -11.24 27.61 20.56
N TYR A 71 -11.28 27.43 21.88
CA TYR A 71 -12.24 26.52 22.50
C TYR A 71 -13.69 26.93 22.23
N LEU A 72 -13.98 28.23 22.25
CA LEU A 72 -15.32 28.69 21.89
C LEU A 72 -15.65 28.43 20.41
N GLU A 73 -14.69 28.56 19.52
CA GLU A 73 -14.90 28.38 18.08
C GLU A 73 -14.96 26.89 17.70
N THR A 74 -14.03 26.07 18.20
CA THR A 74 -13.85 24.68 17.76
C THR A 74 -14.45 23.65 18.72
N GLY A 75 -14.61 24.00 19.99
CA GLY A 75 -15.01 23.07 21.06
C GLY A 75 -13.87 22.26 21.66
N VAL A 76 -12.64 22.48 21.20
CA VAL A 76 -11.45 21.78 21.67
C VAL A 76 -10.51 22.77 22.35
N ASP A 77 -9.99 22.43 23.53
CA ASP A 77 -8.96 23.21 24.18
C ASP A 77 -7.65 23.06 23.39
N ILE A 78 -6.96 24.17 23.11
CA ILE A 78 -5.73 24.16 22.35
C ILE A 78 -4.68 23.25 22.98
N THR A 79 -4.52 23.32 24.31
CA THR A 79 -3.59 22.46 25.05
C THR A 79 -3.92 20.98 24.87
N THR A 80 -5.18 20.62 25.00
CA THR A 80 -5.64 19.24 24.79
C THR A 80 -5.43 18.80 23.33
N ARG A 81 -5.69 19.68 22.36
CA ARG A 81 -5.48 19.38 20.96
C ARG A 81 -4.00 19.20 20.61
N GLU A 82 -3.13 20.08 21.08
CA GLU A 82 -1.68 19.97 20.92
C GLU A 82 -1.14 18.68 21.53
N GLU A 83 -1.62 18.29 22.72
CA GLU A 83 -1.26 17.03 23.36
C GLU A 83 -1.70 15.81 22.52
N LEU A 84 -2.90 15.86 21.92
CA LEU A 84 -3.40 14.80 21.04
C LEU A 84 -2.57 14.69 19.74
N GLU A 85 -2.22 15.83 19.12
CA GLU A 85 -1.37 15.89 17.92
C GLU A 85 0.05 15.36 18.22
N LEU A 86 0.63 15.71 19.36
CA LEU A 86 1.93 15.20 19.79
C LEU A 86 1.88 13.69 20.07
N THR A 87 0.81 13.23 20.71
CA THR A 87 0.61 11.80 20.98
C THR A 87 0.49 11.02 19.67
N LEU A 88 -0.26 11.54 18.70
CA LEU A 88 -0.36 10.93 17.38
C LEU A 88 0.99 10.90 16.65
N ALA A 89 1.74 11.99 16.69
CA ALA A 89 3.06 12.08 16.06
C ALA A 89 4.07 11.08 16.68
N ASP A 90 4.03 10.88 18.00
CA ASP A 90 4.80 9.83 18.67
C ASP A 90 4.41 8.43 18.20
N MET A 91 3.12 8.15 18.07
CA MET A 91 2.63 6.86 17.58
C MET A 91 3.03 6.63 16.12
N GLU A 92 2.93 7.64 15.25
CA GLU A 92 3.40 7.56 13.86
C GLU A 92 4.91 7.29 13.76
N LEU A 93 5.70 7.89 14.66
CA LEU A 93 7.13 7.62 14.76
C LEU A 93 7.40 6.19 15.21
N ARG A 94 6.69 5.69 16.22
CA ARG A 94 6.79 4.30 16.68
C ARG A 94 6.46 3.31 15.56
N ILE A 95 5.40 3.56 14.78
CA ILE A 95 5.04 2.73 13.60
C ILE A 95 6.19 2.66 12.60
N ARG A 96 6.89 3.77 12.36
CA ARG A 96 8.03 3.81 11.42
C ARG A 96 9.27 3.10 11.94
N LEU A 97 9.49 3.11 13.26
CA LEU A 97 10.65 2.52 13.91
C LEU A 97 10.49 1.03 14.21
N ASP A 98 9.28 0.62 14.56
CA ASP A 98 8.96 -0.76 14.92
C ASP A 98 7.56 -1.14 14.43
N THR A 99 7.51 -1.80 13.28
CA THR A 99 6.27 -2.29 12.68
C THR A 99 5.66 -3.47 13.44
N SER A 100 6.42 -4.11 14.34
CA SER A 100 6.00 -5.28 15.15
C SER A 100 5.32 -4.90 16.47
N ASP A 101 5.32 -3.62 16.87
CA ASP A 101 4.73 -3.16 18.13
C ASP A 101 3.22 -3.44 18.19
N GLU A 102 2.83 -4.55 18.83
CA GLU A 102 1.43 -4.94 18.96
C GLU A 102 0.60 -3.97 19.83
N ALA A 103 1.25 -3.19 20.68
CA ALA A 103 0.57 -2.22 21.53
C ALA A 103 0.05 -1.01 20.75
N ILE A 104 0.69 -0.67 19.63
CA ILE A 104 0.42 0.56 18.87
C ILE A 104 -1.04 0.67 18.42
N GLU A 105 -1.66 -0.43 18.01
CA GLU A 105 -3.05 -0.40 17.56
C GLU A 105 -4.04 -0.16 18.70
N ARG A 106 -3.76 -0.72 19.87
CA ARG A 106 -4.56 -0.46 21.08
C ARG A 106 -4.42 1.00 21.50
N ASP A 107 -3.19 1.54 21.42
CA ASP A 107 -2.90 2.94 21.74
C ASP A 107 -3.62 3.88 20.74
N LEU A 108 -3.58 3.58 19.44
CA LEU A 108 -4.32 4.34 18.41
C LEU A 108 -5.85 4.29 18.65
N ARG A 109 -6.42 3.14 18.99
CA ARG A 109 -7.85 3.02 19.31
C ARG A 109 -8.22 3.84 20.55
N THR A 110 -7.34 3.87 21.56
CA THR A 110 -7.51 4.69 22.75
C THR A 110 -7.46 6.18 22.39
N LEU A 111 -6.49 6.60 21.58
CA LEU A 111 -6.38 7.97 21.09
C LEU A 111 -7.62 8.38 20.30
N ILE A 112 -8.11 7.54 19.37
CA ILE A 112 -9.34 7.79 18.60
C ILE A 112 -10.52 8.04 19.55
N THR A 113 -10.70 7.17 20.55
CA THR A 113 -11.80 7.28 21.50
C THR A 113 -11.74 8.58 22.31
N PHE A 114 -10.54 8.96 22.74
CA PHE A 114 -10.32 10.19 23.50
C PHE A 114 -10.50 11.43 22.61
N ALA A 115 -9.88 11.45 21.43
CA ALA A 115 -10.02 12.54 20.46
C ALA A 115 -11.48 12.76 20.01
N GLN A 116 -12.27 11.68 19.86
CA GLN A 116 -13.71 11.78 19.59
C GLN A 116 -14.48 12.48 20.70
N ARG A 117 -14.17 12.18 21.96
CA ARG A 117 -14.81 12.83 23.13
C ARG A 117 -14.49 14.31 23.21
N GLU A 118 -13.25 14.66 22.88
CA GLU A 118 -12.78 16.06 22.85
C GLU A 118 -13.19 16.82 21.58
N GLY A 119 -13.80 16.15 20.57
CA GLY A 119 -14.22 16.77 19.33
C GLY A 119 -13.06 17.07 18.35
N ALA A 120 -11.89 16.48 18.55
CA ALA A 120 -10.72 16.64 17.68
C ALA A 120 -10.83 15.71 16.45
N HIS A 121 -11.80 16.00 15.57
CA HIS A 121 -12.15 15.13 14.43
C HIS A 121 -11.01 14.96 13.41
N ASP A 122 -10.15 15.94 13.26
CA ASP A 122 -8.96 15.86 12.41
C ASP A 122 -7.92 14.89 12.95
N VAL A 123 -7.70 14.85 14.27
CA VAL A 123 -6.84 13.86 14.92
C VAL A 123 -7.45 12.46 14.80
N VAL A 124 -8.77 12.34 14.95
CA VAL A 124 -9.49 11.07 14.74
C VAL A 124 -9.24 10.54 13.33
N ALA A 125 -9.38 11.38 12.29
CA ALA A 125 -9.19 10.95 10.91
C ALA A 125 -7.74 10.49 10.64
N LYS A 126 -6.76 11.24 11.10
CA LYS A 126 -5.33 10.86 10.96
C LYS A 126 -5.00 9.59 11.76
N ALA A 127 -5.49 9.45 12.99
CA ALA A 127 -5.27 8.26 13.80
C ALA A 127 -5.93 7.01 13.18
N ARG A 128 -7.13 7.14 12.56
CA ARG A 128 -7.74 6.07 11.78
C ARG A 128 -6.92 5.70 10.55
N ALA A 129 -6.37 6.68 9.83
CA ALA A 129 -5.49 6.44 8.70
C ALA A 129 -4.23 5.65 9.12
N ALA A 130 -3.62 6.02 10.25
CA ALA A 130 -2.48 5.30 10.82
C ALA A 130 -2.86 3.87 11.23
N LEU A 131 -4.03 3.70 11.90
CA LEU A 131 -4.53 2.39 12.31
C LEU A 131 -4.83 1.49 11.10
N GLY A 132 -5.50 2.02 10.07
CA GLY A 132 -5.82 1.29 8.85
C GLY A 132 -4.57 0.90 8.05
N THR A 133 -3.59 1.81 7.95
CA THR A 133 -2.31 1.51 7.30
C THR A 133 -1.54 0.41 8.05
N THR A 134 -1.53 0.46 9.39
CA THR A 134 -0.90 -0.58 10.23
C THR A 134 -1.62 -1.92 10.06
N ALA A 135 -2.95 -1.93 10.04
CA ALA A 135 -3.75 -3.14 9.82
C ALA A 135 -3.47 -3.76 8.44
N ALA A 136 -3.36 -2.93 7.38
CA ALA A 136 -3.00 -3.38 6.04
C ALA A 136 -1.60 -4.03 6.01
N GLY A 137 -0.60 -3.41 6.65
CA GLY A 137 0.75 -3.95 6.76
C GLY A 137 0.82 -5.30 7.50
N ARG A 138 -0.16 -5.57 8.37
CA ARG A 138 -0.30 -6.84 9.12
C ARG A 138 -1.24 -7.85 8.46
N GLY A 139 -1.70 -7.60 7.24
CA GLY A 139 -2.58 -8.49 6.48
C GLY A 139 -4.05 -8.52 6.94
N ARG A 140 -4.45 -7.64 7.88
CA ARG A 140 -5.85 -7.51 8.31
C ARG A 140 -6.61 -6.55 7.40
N VAL A 141 -6.84 -7.02 6.18
CA VAL A 141 -7.34 -6.21 5.08
C VAL A 141 -8.74 -5.65 5.34
N GLY A 142 -9.63 -6.42 5.98
CA GLY A 142 -10.98 -5.97 6.33
C GLY A 142 -10.96 -4.78 7.31
N ASP A 143 -10.18 -4.88 8.39
CA ASP A 143 -9.98 -3.81 9.37
C ASP A 143 -9.36 -2.57 8.70
N ALA A 144 -8.40 -2.78 7.79
CA ALA A 144 -7.76 -1.69 7.06
C ALA A 144 -8.77 -0.89 6.24
N VAL A 145 -9.61 -1.57 5.47
CA VAL A 145 -10.65 -0.93 4.64
C VAL A 145 -11.59 -0.10 5.52
N GLU A 146 -12.12 -0.66 6.60
CA GLU A 146 -13.03 0.05 7.51
C GLU A 146 -12.41 1.35 8.03
N GLN A 147 -11.18 1.28 8.55
CA GLN A 147 -10.53 2.45 9.13
C GLN A 147 -10.14 3.49 8.08
N LEU A 148 -9.69 3.07 6.91
CA LEU A 148 -9.28 3.98 5.83
C LEU A 148 -10.48 4.64 5.14
N GLU A 149 -11.58 3.90 4.90
CA GLU A 149 -12.82 4.47 4.35
C GLU A 149 -13.35 5.58 5.27
N GLU A 150 -13.40 5.34 6.58
CA GLU A 150 -13.82 6.37 7.53
C GLU A 150 -12.85 7.56 7.59
N ALA A 151 -11.53 7.31 7.52
CA ALA A 151 -10.54 8.38 7.54
C ALA A 151 -10.71 9.36 6.39
N ILE A 152 -10.85 8.86 5.15
CA ILE A 152 -10.95 9.69 3.95
C ILE A 152 -12.29 10.46 3.82
N THR A 153 -13.26 10.20 4.69
CA THR A 153 -14.50 11.02 4.76
C THR A 153 -14.24 12.41 5.33
N HIS A 154 -13.13 12.60 6.05
CA HIS A 154 -12.82 13.88 6.68
C HIS A 154 -12.20 14.85 5.67
N PRO A 155 -12.63 16.12 5.58
CA PRO A 155 -12.18 17.08 4.57
C PRO A 155 -10.67 17.37 4.55
N LEU A 156 -9.95 17.13 5.64
CA LEU A 156 -8.49 17.30 5.71
C LEU A 156 -7.72 16.11 5.13
N MET A 157 -8.36 14.96 4.97
CA MET A 157 -7.73 13.76 4.42
C MET A 157 -7.76 13.77 2.88
N ARG A 158 -7.30 14.87 2.30
CA ARG A 158 -7.29 15.06 0.84
C ARG A 158 -6.19 14.25 0.15
N PRO A 159 -6.41 13.81 -1.10
CA PRO A 159 -5.44 12.97 -1.81
C PRO A 159 -4.13 13.68 -2.17
N ASP A 160 -4.13 15.02 -2.24
CA ASP A 160 -2.90 15.81 -2.45
C ASP A 160 -1.99 15.85 -1.20
N VAL A 161 -2.58 15.72 0.01
CA VAL A 161 -1.86 15.73 1.29
C VAL A 161 -1.54 14.31 1.78
N PHE A 162 -2.45 13.36 1.56
CA PHE A 162 -2.35 11.98 2.06
C PHE A 162 -2.47 10.94 0.94
N PRO A 163 -1.68 11.03 -0.16
CA PRO A 163 -1.81 10.13 -1.30
C PRO A 163 -1.55 8.66 -0.92
N ASP A 164 -0.66 8.39 0.05
CA ASP A 164 -0.35 7.03 0.50
C ASP A 164 -1.53 6.36 1.23
N VAL A 165 -2.42 7.12 1.85
CA VAL A 165 -3.65 6.61 2.47
C VAL A 165 -4.60 6.06 1.39
N TYR A 166 -4.80 6.82 0.31
CA TYR A 166 -5.60 6.40 -0.83
C TYR A 166 -4.99 5.20 -1.56
N ALA A 167 -3.66 5.21 -1.75
CA ALA A 167 -2.94 4.08 -2.35
C ALA A 167 -3.07 2.81 -1.48
N THR A 168 -3.00 2.94 -0.16
CA THR A 168 -3.16 1.80 0.75
C THR A 168 -4.59 1.26 0.73
N LEU A 169 -5.59 2.13 0.69
CA LEU A 169 -7.00 1.72 0.58
C LEU A 169 -7.26 1.01 -0.76
N ALA A 170 -6.70 1.51 -1.87
CA ALA A 170 -6.82 0.86 -3.18
C ALA A 170 -6.22 -0.56 -3.17
N ARG A 171 -5.03 -0.75 -2.59
CA ARG A 171 -4.44 -2.09 -2.42
C ARG A 171 -5.30 -3.00 -1.54
N ALA A 172 -5.86 -2.46 -0.47
CA ALA A 172 -6.76 -3.22 0.40
C ALA A 172 -8.03 -3.65 -0.34
N TYR A 173 -8.62 -2.80 -1.18
CA TYR A 173 -9.73 -3.19 -2.05
C TYR A 173 -9.35 -4.32 -3.02
N CYS A 174 -8.20 -4.22 -3.68
CA CYS A 174 -7.70 -5.28 -4.57
C CYS A 174 -7.55 -6.62 -3.83
N SER A 175 -7.02 -6.60 -2.62
CA SER A 175 -6.86 -7.80 -1.78
C SER A 175 -8.19 -8.46 -1.39
N LEU A 176 -9.29 -7.69 -1.36
CA LEU A 176 -10.66 -8.18 -1.16
C LEU A 176 -11.40 -8.52 -2.46
N GLY A 177 -10.75 -8.43 -3.62
CA GLY A 177 -11.38 -8.63 -4.93
C GLY A 177 -12.25 -7.44 -5.40
N ARG A 178 -12.21 -6.29 -4.70
CA ARG A 178 -12.94 -5.07 -5.03
C ARG A 178 -12.13 -4.17 -5.99
N THR A 179 -11.65 -4.74 -7.09
CA THR A 179 -10.73 -4.06 -8.02
C THR A 179 -11.36 -2.84 -8.68
N GLU A 180 -12.65 -2.90 -9.00
CA GLU A 180 -13.36 -1.75 -9.59
C GLU A 180 -13.42 -0.56 -8.63
N ASP A 181 -13.67 -0.81 -7.33
CA ASP A 181 -13.66 0.24 -6.30
C ASP A 181 -12.28 0.88 -6.17
N ALA A 182 -11.21 0.09 -6.27
CA ALA A 182 -9.82 0.58 -6.25
C ALA A 182 -9.54 1.49 -7.46
N VAL A 183 -9.97 1.11 -8.66
CA VAL A 183 -9.81 1.91 -9.88
C VAL A 183 -10.54 3.24 -9.74
N VAL A 184 -11.82 3.22 -9.34
CA VAL A 184 -12.66 4.41 -9.16
C VAL A 184 -12.06 5.35 -8.10
N LEU A 185 -11.57 4.80 -6.98
CA LEU A 185 -10.92 5.56 -5.93
C LEU A 185 -9.68 6.30 -6.46
N CYS A 186 -8.79 5.59 -7.15
CA CYS A 186 -7.57 6.18 -7.68
C CYS A 186 -7.85 7.23 -8.75
N GLU A 187 -8.76 6.97 -9.71
CA GLU A 187 -9.11 7.92 -10.76
C GLU A 187 -9.70 9.22 -10.20
N ARG A 188 -10.62 9.10 -9.23
CA ARG A 188 -11.17 10.26 -8.54
C ARG A 188 -10.07 11.03 -7.82
N ALA A 189 -9.25 10.34 -7.03
CA ALA A 189 -8.19 10.97 -6.27
C ALA A 189 -7.17 11.69 -7.18
N ILE A 190 -6.79 11.09 -8.32
CA ILE A 190 -5.91 11.70 -9.32
C ILE A 190 -6.53 12.99 -9.89
N SER A 191 -7.84 13.00 -10.16
CA SER A 191 -8.53 14.17 -10.72
C SER A 191 -8.59 15.37 -9.76
N GLU A 192 -8.47 15.14 -8.46
CA GLU A 192 -8.48 16.17 -7.41
C GLU A 192 -7.08 16.73 -7.10
N VAL A 193 -6.02 16.16 -7.70
CA VAL A 193 -4.62 16.52 -7.38
C VAL A 193 -3.97 17.25 -8.55
N GLU A 194 -3.42 18.44 -8.28
CA GLU A 194 -2.65 19.22 -9.27
C GLU A 194 -1.14 18.96 -9.17
N ASP A 195 -0.63 18.70 -7.96
CA ASP A 195 0.81 18.50 -7.71
C ASP A 195 1.29 17.16 -8.31
N SER A 196 2.45 17.20 -8.96
CA SER A 196 3.04 16.05 -9.66
C SER A 196 3.41 14.89 -8.74
N THR A 197 3.86 15.15 -7.50
CA THR A 197 4.33 14.10 -6.58
C THR A 197 3.18 13.22 -6.06
N PRO A 198 2.12 13.75 -5.42
CA PRO A 198 0.99 12.93 -4.99
C PRO A 198 0.25 12.30 -6.18
N ARG A 199 0.13 13.02 -7.31
CA ARG A 199 -0.44 12.48 -8.54
C ARG A 199 0.33 11.25 -9.04
N THR A 200 1.66 11.28 -9.00
CA THR A 200 2.50 10.14 -9.37
C THR A 200 2.29 8.93 -8.45
N ILE A 201 2.12 9.14 -7.15
CA ILE A 201 1.83 8.08 -6.18
C ILE A 201 0.54 7.37 -6.58
N LEU A 202 -0.52 8.12 -6.82
CA LEU A 202 -1.84 7.60 -7.18
C LEU A 202 -1.85 6.94 -8.57
N ALA A 203 -1.18 7.53 -9.56
CA ALA A 203 -1.06 6.98 -10.91
C ALA A 203 -0.30 5.65 -10.92
N THR A 204 0.77 5.53 -10.13
CA THR A 204 1.49 4.26 -10.01
C THR A 204 0.66 3.18 -9.31
N GLU A 205 -0.19 3.54 -8.36
CA GLU A 205 -1.12 2.61 -7.73
C GLU A 205 -2.24 2.18 -8.68
N LEU A 206 -2.83 3.13 -9.42
CA LEU A 206 -3.82 2.82 -10.47
C LEU A 206 -3.26 1.86 -11.51
N SER A 207 -2.05 2.14 -12.00
CA SER A 207 -1.39 1.26 -12.96
C SER A 207 -1.15 -0.14 -12.41
N GLN A 208 -0.78 -0.25 -11.13
CA GLN A 208 -0.63 -1.55 -10.47
C GLN A 208 -1.96 -2.29 -10.41
N THR A 209 -3.02 -1.63 -9.94
CA THR A 209 -4.38 -2.19 -9.87
C THR A 209 -4.86 -2.70 -11.23
N LEU A 210 -4.65 -1.91 -12.29
CA LEU A 210 -4.99 -2.30 -13.66
C LEU A 210 -4.16 -3.49 -14.15
N SER A 211 -2.87 -3.53 -13.83
CA SER A 211 -1.98 -4.64 -14.19
C SER A 211 -2.38 -5.94 -13.51
N ASP A 212 -2.72 -5.89 -12.23
CA ASP A 212 -3.16 -7.05 -11.45
C ASP A 212 -4.51 -7.61 -11.99
N ASN A 213 -5.34 -6.72 -12.54
CA ASN A 213 -6.58 -7.10 -13.24
C ASN A 213 -6.36 -7.57 -14.71
N GLY A 214 -5.14 -7.47 -15.24
CA GLY A 214 -4.77 -7.87 -16.59
C GLY A 214 -5.00 -6.81 -17.67
N ASP A 215 -5.40 -5.58 -17.30
CA ASP A 215 -5.54 -4.45 -18.23
C ASP A 215 -4.21 -3.69 -18.39
N PHE A 216 -3.24 -4.38 -19.00
CA PHE A 216 -1.88 -3.86 -19.15
C PHE A 216 -1.80 -2.64 -20.07
N GLU A 217 -2.67 -2.56 -21.07
CA GLU A 217 -2.66 -1.42 -22.01
C GLU A 217 -3.09 -0.12 -21.31
N ARG A 218 -4.09 -0.22 -20.46
CA ARG A 218 -4.54 0.94 -19.67
C ARG A 218 -3.53 1.29 -18.59
N ALA A 219 -2.92 0.29 -17.94
CA ALA A 219 -1.86 0.48 -16.96
C ALA A 219 -0.65 1.23 -17.53
N GLU A 220 -0.23 0.88 -18.76
CA GLU A 220 0.87 1.54 -19.45
C GLU A 220 0.51 2.98 -19.85
N ARG A 221 -0.68 3.20 -20.44
CA ARG A 221 -1.16 4.54 -20.81
C ARG A 221 -1.21 5.50 -19.61
N VAL A 222 -1.71 5.04 -18.47
CA VAL A 222 -1.73 5.85 -17.23
C VAL A 222 -0.31 6.30 -16.86
N LEU A 223 0.67 5.42 -16.92
CA LEU A 223 2.06 5.77 -16.58
C LEU A 223 2.71 6.68 -17.63
N GLU A 224 2.41 6.47 -18.93
CA GLU A 224 2.94 7.30 -20.02
C GLU A 224 2.37 8.72 -19.99
N GLU A 225 1.09 8.88 -19.67
CA GLU A 225 0.43 10.18 -19.50
C GLU A 225 1.16 11.02 -18.45
N TYR A 226 1.48 10.40 -17.30
CA TYR A 226 2.20 11.09 -16.22
C TYR A 226 3.73 11.11 -16.42
N ALA A 227 4.27 10.29 -17.33
CA ALA A 227 5.69 10.33 -17.69
C ALA A 227 6.04 11.56 -18.54
N GLY A 228 5.11 12.09 -19.33
CA GLY A 228 5.32 13.31 -20.13
C GLY A 228 5.65 14.56 -19.32
N ASP A 229 5.06 14.68 -18.13
CA ASP A 229 5.31 15.79 -17.20
C ASP A 229 6.61 15.65 -16.38
N LEU A 230 7.35 14.53 -16.56
CA LEU A 230 8.48 14.18 -15.71
C LEU A 230 9.79 14.92 -16.00
N GLU A 231 9.94 15.63 -17.11
CA GLU A 231 11.19 16.37 -17.36
C GLU A 231 11.49 17.37 -16.24
N ASN A 232 10.45 17.92 -15.60
CA ASN A 232 10.53 18.82 -14.47
C ASN A 232 10.23 18.16 -13.11
N ALA A 233 9.86 16.89 -13.08
CA ALA A 233 9.52 16.20 -11.85
C ALA A 233 10.77 15.78 -11.08
N ASN A 234 10.61 15.71 -9.77
CA ASN A 234 11.66 15.27 -8.87
C ASN A 234 12.16 13.85 -9.26
N PRO A 235 13.48 13.56 -9.14
CA PRO A 235 14.06 12.25 -9.53
C PRO A 235 13.35 11.04 -8.92
N TYR A 236 12.77 11.20 -7.74
CA TYR A 236 12.02 10.18 -7.03
C TYR A 236 10.69 9.81 -7.73
N ALA A 237 9.90 10.80 -8.16
CA ALA A 237 8.68 10.56 -8.91
C ALA A 237 8.99 9.85 -10.25
N ARG A 238 10.06 10.27 -10.92
CA ARG A 238 10.56 9.62 -12.14
C ARG A 238 10.96 8.16 -11.91
N ALA A 239 11.67 7.88 -10.82
CA ALA A 239 12.06 6.51 -10.46
C ALA A 239 10.84 5.61 -10.22
N ARG A 240 9.80 6.12 -9.55
CA ARG A 240 8.54 5.39 -9.31
C ARG A 240 7.87 4.98 -10.63
N ILE A 241 7.73 5.90 -11.57
CA ILE A 241 7.12 5.60 -12.87
C ILE A 241 7.94 4.54 -13.62
N HIS A 242 9.26 4.70 -13.72
CA HIS A 242 10.08 3.70 -14.39
C HIS A 242 10.03 2.33 -13.69
N TRP A 243 9.94 2.29 -12.37
CA TRP A 243 9.74 1.04 -11.65
C TRP A 243 8.39 0.40 -12.00
N SER A 244 7.30 1.17 -12.02
CA SER A 244 5.97 0.67 -12.39
C SER A 244 5.91 0.21 -13.85
N LEU A 245 6.48 0.98 -14.79
CA LEU A 245 6.62 0.56 -16.21
C LEU A 245 7.40 -0.75 -16.34
N SER A 246 8.44 -0.95 -15.53
CA SER A 246 9.17 -2.21 -15.49
C SER A 246 8.30 -3.38 -15.06
N ARG A 247 7.44 -3.19 -14.06
CA ARG A 247 6.51 -4.25 -13.59
C ARG A 247 5.50 -4.59 -14.67
N VAL A 248 4.88 -3.60 -15.30
CA VAL A 248 3.96 -3.81 -16.43
C VAL A 248 4.65 -4.56 -17.57
N ALA A 249 5.86 -4.14 -17.96
CA ALA A 249 6.62 -4.83 -18.99
C ALA A 249 6.98 -6.27 -18.61
N ALA A 250 7.34 -6.52 -17.34
CA ALA A 250 7.63 -7.86 -16.82
C ALA A 250 6.39 -8.77 -16.87
N THR A 251 5.22 -8.27 -16.52
CA THR A 251 3.95 -9.02 -16.58
C THR A 251 3.56 -9.36 -18.02
N ARG A 252 3.88 -8.47 -18.98
CA ARG A 252 3.72 -8.73 -20.43
C ARG A 252 4.84 -9.61 -21.00
N ASP A 253 5.77 -10.09 -20.17
CA ASP A 253 6.94 -10.88 -20.53
C ASP A 253 7.95 -10.15 -21.44
N ASP A 254 7.86 -8.81 -21.53
CA ASP A 254 8.91 -8.00 -22.17
C ASP A 254 10.04 -7.70 -21.18
N ARG A 255 10.87 -8.72 -20.95
CA ARG A 255 11.98 -8.65 -20.01
C ARG A 255 13.06 -7.62 -20.39
N LEU A 256 13.24 -7.36 -21.67
CA LEU A 256 14.23 -6.38 -22.12
C LEU A 256 13.76 -4.96 -21.79
N LEU A 257 12.51 -4.65 -22.06
CA LEU A 257 11.90 -3.38 -21.72
C LEU A 257 11.86 -3.20 -20.19
N ALA A 258 11.44 -4.23 -19.45
CA ALA A 258 11.44 -4.23 -18.00
C ALA A 258 12.82 -3.90 -17.40
N LEU A 259 13.88 -4.56 -17.86
CA LEU A 259 15.24 -4.29 -17.41
C LEU A 259 15.76 -2.90 -17.82
N ARG A 260 15.29 -2.36 -18.95
CA ARG A 260 15.63 -1.00 -19.38
C ARG A 260 15.05 0.02 -18.39
N HIS A 261 13.76 -0.09 -18.08
CA HIS A 261 13.10 0.78 -17.12
C HIS A 261 13.72 0.65 -15.72
N LEU A 262 14.04 -0.56 -15.26
CA LEU A 262 14.70 -0.75 -13.96
C LEU A 262 16.08 -0.09 -13.88
N ARG A 263 16.87 -0.15 -14.95
CA ARG A 263 18.17 0.54 -15.00
C ARG A 263 18.00 2.04 -14.82
N THR A 264 16.99 2.63 -15.46
CA THR A 264 16.67 4.06 -15.29
C THR A 264 16.23 4.35 -13.85
N ALA A 265 15.32 3.56 -13.28
CA ALA A 265 14.87 3.71 -11.90
C ALA A 265 16.03 3.61 -10.89
N ILE A 266 16.88 2.60 -11.04
CA ILE A 266 18.08 2.42 -10.20
C ILE A 266 19.03 3.62 -10.34
N SER A 267 19.24 4.13 -11.56
CA SER A 267 20.10 5.30 -11.78
C SER A 267 19.58 6.54 -11.07
N LEU A 268 18.28 6.76 -11.11
CA LEU A 268 17.62 7.89 -10.43
C LEU A 268 17.65 7.75 -8.90
N LEU A 269 17.48 6.54 -8.38
CA LEU A 269 17.48 6.27 -6.94
C LEU A 269 18.88 6.28 -6.32
N LYS A 270 19.94 6.04 -7.07
CA LYS A 270 21.33 6.02 -6.54
C LYS A 270 21.77 7.34 -5.90
N GLY A 271 21.16 8.46 -6.26
CA GLY A 271 21.41 9.76 -5.66
C GLY A 271 20.45 10.13 -4.53
N SER A 272 19.53 9.25 -4.17
CA SER A 272 18.56 9.47 -3.10
C SER A 272 18.96 8.78 -1.80
N GLU A 273 18.44 9.25 -0.68
CA GLU A 273 18.61 8.60 0.63
C GLU A 273 17.69 7.37 0.81
N ASP A 274 16.80 7.08 -0.16
CA ASP A 274 15.85 5.98 -0.12
C ASP A 274 16.53 4.64 -0.51
N THR A 275 17.32 4.11 0.42
CA THR A 275 18.04 2.84 0.24
C THR A 275 17.09 1.66 0.11
N LEU A 276 15.92 1.69 0.78
CA LEU A 276 14.92 0.61 0.73
C LEU A 276 14.34 0.45 -0.69
N ARG A 277 13.93 1.55 -1.33
CA ARG A 277 13.42 1.46 -2.71
C ARG A 277 14.49 1.10 -3.71
N LEU A 278 15.70 1.58 -3.53
CA LEU A 278 16.83 1.15 -4.35
C LEU A 278 17.08 -0.36 -4.20
N ALA A 279 17.00 -0.90 -2.97
CA ALA A 279 17.09 -2.33 -2.71
C ALA A 279 15.97 -3.11 -3.42
N ARG A 280 14.72 -2.69 -3.26
CA ARG A 280 13.55 -3.30 -3.92
C ARG A 280 13.66 -3.27 -5.46
N ALA A 281 14.22 -2.20 -6.05
CA ALA A 281 14.49 -2.14 -7.49
C ALA A 281 15.54 -3.17 -7.93
N HIS A 282 16.57 -3.37 -7.13
CA HIS A 282 17.54 -4.44 -7.37
C HIS A 282 16.92 -5.84 -7.23
N VAL A 283 16.04 -6.07 -6.23
CA VAL A 283 15.31 -7.34 -6.05
C VAL A 283 14.45 -7.66 -7.26
N LEU A 284 13.74 -6.70 -7.82
CA LEU A 284 12.95 -6.90 -9.03
C LEU A 284 13.85 -7.27 -10.24
N CYS A 285 15.03 -6.65 -10.37
CA CYS A 285 16.02 -7.09 -11.37
C CYS A 285 16.43 -8.56 -11.17
N VAL A 286 16.65 -8.98 -9.92
CA VAL A 286 17.00 -10.36 -9.60
C VAL A 286 15.93 -11.33 -10.09
N GLY A 287 14.66 -11.08 -9.76
CA GLY A 287 13.54 -11.90 -10.21
C GLY A 287 13.53 -12.06 -11.74
N ILE A 288 13.50 -10.95 -12.48
CA ILE A 288 13.47 -10.97 -13.96
C ILE A 288 14.66 -11.73 -14.54
N LEU A 289 15.86 -11.56 -13.98
CA LEU A 289 17.09 -12.21 -14.47
C LEU A 289 17.10 -13.71 -14.14
N LEU A 290 16.71 -14.12 -12.93
CA LEU A 290 16.67 -15.54 -12.52
C LEU A 290 15.67 -16.34 -13.34
N TRP A 291 14.45 -15.82 -13.50
CA TRP A 291 13.44 -16.45 -14.34
C TRP A 291 13.85 -16.44 -15.84
N GLY A 292 14.74 -15.53 -16.22
CA GLY A 292 15.38 -15.51 -17.54
C GLY A 292 16.66 -16.36 -17.67
N GLY A 293 17.06 -17.09 -16.62
CA GLY A 293 18.26 -17.94 -16.61
C GLY A 293 19.59 -17.16 -16.55
N LYS A 294 19.58 -15.86 -16.19
CA LYS A 294 20.78 -15.00 -16.17
C LYS A 294 21.39 -14.91 -14.75
N THR A 295 21.95 -16.01 -14.26
CA THR A 295 22.45 -16.16 -12.90
C THR A 295 23.54 -15.17 -12.50
N THR A 296 24.51 -14.88 -13.39
CA THR A 296 25.61 -13.93 -13.11
C THR A 296 25.09 -12.51 -12.87
N GLY A 297 24.15 -12.06 -13.72
CA GLY A 297 23.50 -10.75 -13.56
C GLY A 297 22.68 -10.68 -12.29
N ALA A 298 21.91 -11.73 -12.00
CA ALA A 298 21.11 -11.85 -10.80
C ALA A 298 21.98 -11.77 -9.53
N ALA A 299 23.09 -12.52 -9.47
CA ALA A 299 24.01 -12.50 -8.33
C ALA A 299 24.58 -11.11 -8.03
N LYS A 300 24.85 -10.29 -9.07
CA LYS A 300 25.29 -8.90 -8.89
C LYS A 300 24.24 -8.04 -8.23
N HIS A 301 23.00 -8.10 -8.74
CA HIS A 301 21.88 -7.32 -8.19
C HIS A 301 21.48 -7.81 -6.79
N LEU A 302 21.56 -9.11 -6.53
CA LEU A 302 21.27 -9.71 -5.23
C LEU A 302 22.22 -9.18 -4.14
N ARG A 303 23.54 -9.15 -4.41
CA ARG A 303 24.52 -8.55 -3.50
C ARG A 303 24.26 -7.07 -3.24
N ALA A 304 23.90 -6.32 -4.29
CA ALA A 304 23.57 -4.91 -4.15
C ALA A 304 22.32 -4.71 -3.29
N ALA A 305 21.26 -5.49 -3.52
CA ALA A 305 20.04 -5.42 -2.72
C ALA A 305 20.32 -5.69 -1.25
N ARG A 306 21.03 -6.78 -0.95
CA ARG A 306 21.37 -7.19 0.43
C ARG A 306 22.14 -6.12 1.18
N ALA A 307 23.09 -5.44 0.52
CA ALA A 307 23.87 -4.36 1.11
C ALA A 307 23.08 -3.07 1.36
N LEU A 308 21.96 -2.90 0.66
CA LEU A 308 21.13 -1.68 0.74
C LEU A 308 19.93 -1.83 1.69
N PHE A 309 19.49 -3.06 1.99
CA PHE A 309 18.36 -3.27 2.88
C PHE A 309 18.66 -2.74 4.28
N PRO A 310 17.86 -1.79 4.78
CA PRO A 310 17.99 -1.28 6.14
C PRO A 310 17.50 -2.34 7.15
N ALA A 311 17.98 -2.24 8.39
CA ALA A 311 17.59 -3.17 9.46
C ALA A 311 16.08 -3.19 9.75
N HIS A 312 15.38 -2.10 9.43
CA HIS A 312 13.92 -1.96 9.59
C HIS A 312 13.11 -2.36 8.34
N ALA A 313 13.73 -3.00 7.35
CA ALA A 313 12.98 -3.55 6.20
C ALA A 313 12.00 -4.61 6.68
N GLU A 314 10.84 -4.67 6.02
CA GLU A 314 9.77 -5.59 6.37
C GLU A 314 10.17 -7.05 6.20
N ALA A 315 9.57 -7.96 6.98
CA ALA A 315 9.79 -9.39 6.86
C ALA A 315 9.56 -9.89 5.43
N ASN A 316 8.55 -9.35 4.75
CA ASN A 316 8.25 -9.65 3.35
C ASN A 316 9.42 -9.31 2.41
N ASP A 317 10.08 -8.17 2.60
CA ASP A 317 11.25 -7.78 1.78
C ASP A 317 12.40 -8.78 1.94
N TRP A 318 12.69 -9.17 3.18
CA TRP A 318 13.71 -10.16 3.47
C TRP A 318 13.34 -11.55 2.95
N GLY A 319 12.05 -11.93 3.05
CA GLY A 319 11.53 -13.17 2.51
C GLY A 319 11.68 -13.28 0.99
N ILE A 320 11.34 -12.22 0.24
CA ILE A 320 11.52 -12.17 -1.22
C ILE A 320 13.01 -12.26 -1.59
N LEU A 321 13.87 -11.48 -0.91
CA LEU A 321 15.31 -11.52 -1.13
C LEU A 321 15.85 -12.94 -0.89
N ARG A 322 15.47 -13.56 0.22
CA ARG A 322 15.90 -14.90 0.61
C ARG A 322 15.41 -15.97 -0.36
N GLY A 323 14.17 -15.84 -0.85
CA GLY A 323 13.62 -16.72 -1.89
C GLY A 323 14.38 -16.62 -3.22
N HIS A 324 14.87 -15.45 -3.59
CA HIS A 324 15.74 -15.30 -4.75
C HIS A 324 17.15 -15.83 -4.50
N GLU A 325 17.69 -15.74 -3.29
CA GLU A 325 18.96 -16.39 -2.91
C GLU A 325 18.84 -17.91 -3.06
N ALA A 326 17.73 -18.49 -2.58
CA ALA A 326 17.43 -19.90 -2.74
C ALA A 326 17.41 -20.33 -4.21
N LEU A 327 16.68 -19.59 -5.06
CA LEU A 327 16.59 -19.92 -6.48
C LEU A 327 17.95 -19.76 -7.20
N LEU A 328 18.74 -18.76 -6.83
CA LEU A 328 20.08 -18.60 -7.35
C LEU A 328 20.98 -19.78 -6.96
N ALA A 329 20.93 -20.21 -5.70
CA ALA A 329 21.71 -21.37 -5.21
C ALA A 329 21.29 -22.64 -5.97
N ALA A 330 19.99 -22.91 -6.12
CA ALA A 330 19.50 -24.05 -6.89
C ALA A 330 19.97 -24.02 -8.37
N ARG A 331 19.97 -22.86 -9.00
CA ARG A 331 20.49 -22.67 -10.37
C ARG A 331 22.00 -22.81 -10.48
N GLN A 332 22.71 -22.80 -9.38
CA GLN A 332 24.17 -23.02 -9.28
C GLN A 332 24.51 -24.39 -8.71
N ASP A 333 23.55 -25.31 -8.64
CA ASP A 333 23.68 -26.67 -8.16
C ASP A 333 24.10 -26.78 -6.68
N ARG A 334 23.79 -25.75 -5.86
CA ARG A 334 24.05 -25.72 -4.41
C ARG A 334 22.74 -26.03 -3.65
N MET A 335 22.35 -27.33 -3.70
CA MET A 335 20.98 -27.75 -3.34
C MET A 335 20.69 -27.67 -1.83
N GLU A 336 21.68 -27.96 -0.96
CA GLU A 336 21.52 -27.80 0.50
C GLU A 336 21.28 -26.34 0.89
N GLU A 337 22.08 -25.43 0.31
CA GLU A 337 21.92 -24.00 0.53
C GLU A 337 20.56 -23.48 -0.01
N ALA A 338 20.16 -24.00 -1.18
CA ALA A 338 18.88 -23.66 -1.79
C ALA A 338 17.71 -24.08 -0.89
N ASN A 339 17.74 -25.29 -0.34
CA ASN A 339 16.68 -25.79 0.52
C ASN A 339 16.58 -24.99 1.82
N LEU A 340 17.71 -24.74 2.49
CA LEU A 340 17.75 -23.95 3.72
C LEU A 340 17.22 -22.52 3.50
N ALA A 341 17.71 -21.86 2.46
CA ALA A 341 17.29 -20.50 2.13
C ALA A 341 15.80 -20.42 1.70
N ALA A 342 15.28 -21.48 1.08
CA ALA A 342 13.87 -21.57 0.73
C ALA A 342 12.98 -21.70 1.97
N ASP A 343 13.38 -22.50 2.95
CA ASP A 343 12.64 -22.67 4.21
C ASP A 343 12.60 -21.35 4.99
N GLU A 344 13.74 -20.68 5.16
CA GLU A 344 13.80 -19.36 5.80
C GLU A 344 12.94 -18.32 5.06
N ALA A 345 12.90 -18.34 3.72
CA ALA A 345 12.06 -17.43 2.96
C ALA A 345 10.57 -17.70 3.19
N LEU A 346 10.16 -18.96 3.23
CA LEU A 346 8.76 -19.37 3.40
C LEU A 346 8.23 -19.07 4.81
N GLU A 347 9.09 -18.99 5.83
CA GLU A 347 8.73 -18.54 7.17
C GLU A 347 8.42 -17.04 7.23
N LEU A 348 9.04 -16.24 6.34
CA LEU A 348 8.88 -14.79 6.31
C LEU A 348 7.76 -14.32 5.36
N LEU A 349 7.40 -15.14 4.37
CA LEU A 349 6.45 -14.76 3.31
C LEU A 349 5.03 -15.20 3.63
N PRO A 350 4.02 -14.37 3.32
CA PRO A 350 2.61 -14.75 3.46
C PRO A 350 2.29 -15.98 2.63
N GLU A 351 1.44 -16.86 3.18
CA GLU A 351 1.02 -18.07 2.49
C GLU A 351 0.20 -17.75 1.23
N HIS A 352 0.33 -18.61 0.23
CA HIS A 352 -0.42 -18.54 -1.03
C HIS A 352 -0.21 -17.27 -1.86
N THR A 353 0.90 -16.57 -1.65
CA THR A 353 1.25 -15.39 -2.44
C THR A 353 2.30 -15.73 -3.51
N PHE A 354 2.34 -14.92 -4.57
CA PHE A 354 3.30 -15.12 -5.66
C PHE A 354 4.76 -14.86 -5.20
N GLU A 355 4.95 -14.07 -4.15
CA GLU A 355 6.24 -13.83 -3.52
C GLU A 355 6.95 -15.12 -3.10
N GLN A 356 6.19 -16.18 -2.76
CA GLN A 356 6.73 -17.50 -2.44
C GLN A 356 7.29 -18.26 -3.66
N ALA A 357 6.98 -17.84 -4.90
CA ALA A 357 7.26 -18.63 -6.08
C ALA A 357 8.74 -19.01 -6.25
N SER A 358 9.67 -18.07 -6.01
CA SER A 358 11.10 -18.34 -6.12
C SER A 358 11.61 -19.32 -5.05
N ALA A 359 11.13 -19.17 -3.81
CA ALA A 359 11.46 -20.07 -2.71
C ALA A 359 10.91 -21.49 -2.94
N LEU A 360 9.62 -21.59 -3.28
CA LEU A 360 8.99 -22.88 -3.58
C LEU A 360 9.65 -23.58 -4.75
N TYR A 361 10.00 -22.85 -5.81
CA TYR A 361 10.66 -23.45 -6.96
C TYR A 361 12.07 -23.95 -6.61
N ALA A 362 12.85 -23.19 -5.86
CA ALA A 362 14.15 -23.62 -5.35
C ALA A 362 14.04 -24.86 -4.48
N LYS A 363 13.06 -24.90 -3.58
CA LYS A 363 12.78 -26.05 -2.71
C LYS A 363 12.41 -27.30 -3.52
N ALA A 364 11.57 -27.16 -4.54
CA ALA A 364 11.20 -28.27 -5.41
C ALA A 364 12.42 -28.85 -6.14
N LEU A 365 13.30 -27.98 -6.67
CA LEU A 365 14.55 -28.41 -7.30
C LEU A 365 15.48 -29.15 -6.32
N ALA A 366 15.63 -28.62 -5.10
CA ALA A 366 16.48 -29.23 -4.08
C ALA A 366 15.96 -30.60 -3.61
N LEU A 367 14.65 -30.72 -3.33
CA LEU A 367 14.01 -32.00 -2.97
C LEU A 367 14.17 -33.04 -4.08
N GLY A 368 13.96 -32.64 -5.34
CA GLY A 368 14.15 -33.51 -6.50
C GLY A 368 15.59 -34.00 -6.64
N ALA A 369 16.58 -33.15 -6.39
CA ALA A 369 17.99 -33.51 -6.40
C ALA A 369 18.39 -34.50 -5.28
N HIS A 370 17.70 -34.41 -4.13
CA HIS A 370 17.84 -35.39 -3.04
C HIS A 370 16.98 -36.66 -3.18
N ALA A 371 16.34 -36.85 -4.34
CA ALA A 371 15.46 -37.97 -4.65
C ALA A 371 14.20 -38.07 -3.77
N ASP A 372 13.81 -37.02 -3.05
CA ASP A 372 12.53 -36.93 -2.37
C ASP A 372 11.44 -36.45 -3.36
N TYR A 373 11.15 -37.35 -4.31
CA TYR A 373 10.28 -37.01 -5.45
C TYR A 373 8.83 -36.72 -5.08
N ASP A 374 8.32 -37.37 -4.03
CA ASP A 374 6.94 -37.15 -3.60
C ASP A 374 6.75 -35.79 -2.90
N ALA A 375 7.71 -35.37 -2.08
CA ALA A 375 7.72 -34.05 -1.52
C ALA A 375 7.96 -32.98 -2.62
N ALA A 376 8.92 -33.22 -3.51
CA ALA A 376 9.20 -32.33 -4.64
C ALA A 376 7.94 -32.12 -5.52
N ASP A 377 7.18 -33.18 -5.82
CA ASP A 377 5.99 -33.10 -6.66
C ASP A 377 4.92 -32.20 -6.04
N LYS A 378 4.68 -32.33 -4.74
CA LYS A 378 3.74 -31.45 -4.02
C LYS A 378 4.13 -29.97 -4.09
N VAL A 379 5.42 -29.67 -3.93
CA VAL A 379 5.93 -28.30 -4.00
C VAL A 379 5.88 -27.79 -5.43
N TYR A 380 6.21 -28.59 -6.44
CA TYR A 380 6.03 -28.22 -7.85
C TYR A 380 4.56 -27.88 -8.20
N GLN A 381 3.61 -28.66 -7.68
CA GLN A 381 2.18 -28.36 -7.88
C GLN A 381 1.81 -27.00 -7.30
N ARG A 382 2.27 -26.71 -6.09
CA ARG A 382 1.98 -25.44 -5.42
C ARG A 382 2.54 -24.23 -6.20
N VAL A 383 3.80 -24.28 -6.60
CA VAL A 383 4.41 -23.16 -7.35
C VAL A 383 3.79 -23.03 -8.75
N LEU A 384 3.40 -24.13 -9.37
CA LEU A 384 2.74 -24.09 -10.68
C LEU A 384 1.36 -23.42 -10.59
N THR A 385 0.59 -23.74 -9.55
CA THR A 385 -0.69 -23.07 -9.27
C THR A 385 -0.52 -21.56 -9.12
N LEU A 386 0.49 -21.11 -8.39
CA LEU A 386 0.77 -19.67 -8.23
C LEU A 386 1.11 -19.01 -9.58
N ALA A 387 1.93 -19.67 -10.41
CA ALA A 387 2.27 -19.16 -11.73
C ALA A 387 1.05 -19.09 -12.68
N GLU A 388 0.15 -20.07 -12.62
CA GLU A 388 -1.11 -20.08 -13.39
C GLU A 388 -2.06 -18.96 -12.97
N GLN A 389 -2.24 -18.77 -11.66
CA GLN A 389 -3.07 -17.69 -11.10
C GLN A 389 -2.56 -16.33 -11.52
N GLY A 390 -1.23 -16.15 -11.51
CA GLY A 390 -0.58 -14.92 -11.98
C GLY A 390 -0.50 -14.79 -13.51
N LYS A 391 -1.01 -15.76 -14.28
CA LYS A 391 -0.90 -15.83 -15.76
C LYS A 391 0.54 -15.76 -16.27
N LEU A 392 1.50 -16.23 -15.49
CA LEU A 392 2.93 -16.21 -15.79
C LEU A 392 3.30 -17.46 -16.59
N TRP A 393 2.84 -17.51 -17.84
CA TRP A 393 2.88 -18.70 -18.66
C TRP A 393 4.27 -19.22 -18.97
N ARG A 394 5.27 -18.32 -19.02
CA ARG A 394 6.66 -18.69 -19.28
C ARG A 394 7.29 -19.36 -18.04
N GLU A 395 7.01 -18.82 -16.86
CA GLU A 395 7.39 -19.40 -15.58
C GLU A 395 6.71 -20.76 -15.39
N ALA A 396 5.41 -20.83 -15.66
CA ALA A 396 4.66 -22.07 -15.61
C ALA A 396 5.25 -23.13 -16.56
N ALA A 397 5.59 -22.78 -17.80
CA ALA A 397 6.23 -23.69 -18.74
C ALA A 397 7.59 -24.19 -18.24
N LEU A 398 8.40 -23.31 -17.62
CA LEU A 398 9.69 -23.68 -17.06
C LEU A 398 9.57 -24.65 -15.88
N ILE A 399 8.66 -24.34 -14.94
CA ILE A 399 8.37 -25.16 -13.76
C ILE A 399 7.83 -26.53 -14.20
N ALA A 400 6.87 -26.57 -15.13
CA ALA A 400 6.28 -27.79 -15.65
C ALA A 400 7.30 -28.66 -16.36
N ARG A 401 8.22 -28.10 -17.11
CA ARG A 401 9.33 -28.84 -17.73
C ARG A 401 10.20 -29.52 -16.69
N ASP A 402 10.67 -28.78 -15.70
CA ASP A 402 11.57 -29.32 -14.67
C ASP A 402 10.84 -30.35 -13.80
N ARG A 403 9.53 -30.15 -13.54
CA ARG A 403 8.68 -31.16 -12.91
C ARG A 403 8.54 -32.43 -13.75
N ALA A 404 8.38 -32.32 -15.07
CA ALA A 404 8.32 -33.47 -15.96
C ALA A 404 9.62 -34.29 -15.94
N ASP A 405 10.76 -33.62 -15.93
CA ASP A 405 12.05 -34.28 -15.83
C ASP A 405 12.22 -35.00 -14.48
N MET A 406 11.83 -34.36 -13.36
CA MET A 406 11.80 -34.98 -12.03
C MET A 406 10.89 -36.22 -11.98
N LEU A 407 9.65 -36.14 -12.52
CA LEU A 407 8.72 -37.27 -12.58
C LEU A 407 9.29 -38.47 -13.37
N ARG A 408 10.10 -38.19 -14.39
CA ARG A 408 10.78 -39.23 -15.16
C ARG A 408 11.85 -39.93 -14.32
N TRP A 409 12.61 -39.18 -13.54
CA TRP A 409 13.59 -39.75 -12.59
C TRP A 409 12.91 -40.53 -11.45
N ALA A 410 11.72 -40.10 -11.04
CA ALA A 410 10.88 -40.79 -10.07
C ALA A 410 10.23 -42.10 -10.59
N GLY A 411 10.47 -42.50 -11.84
CA GLY A 411 9.87 -43.67 -12.44
C GLY A 411 8.41 -43.52 -12.79
N LYS A 412 7.91 -42.30 -12.97
CA LYS A 412 6.52 -41.97 -13.33
C LYS A 412 6.42 -41.42 -14.78
N PRO A 413 6.73 -42.26 -15.81
CA PRO A 413 6.85 -41.75 -17.20
C PRO A 413 5.53 -41.28 -17.80
N TYR A 414 4.40 -41.85 -17.40
CA TYR A 414 3.08 -41.41 -17.87
C TYR A 414 2.73 -40.01 -17.36
N GLU A 415 2.97 -39.74 -16.10
CA GLU A 415 2.73 -38.43 -15.51
C GLU A 415 3.71 -37.37 -16.09
N ALA A 416 4.95 -37.76 -16.33
CA ALA A 416 5.94 -36.91 -16.99
C ALA A 416 5.50 -36.50 -18.40
N GLU A 417 4.96 -37.43 -19.20
CA GLU A 417 4.47 -37.15 -20.54
C GLU A 417 3.26 -36.20 -20.54
N ARG A 418 2.34 -36.42 -19.63
CA ARG A 418 1.19 -35.53 -19.43
C ARG A 418 1.65 -34.12 -19.07
N MET A 419 2.66 -33.99 -18.21
CA MET A 419 3.23 -32.69 -17.83
C MET A 419 3.92 -32.01 -19.04
N ARG A 420 4.59 -32.75 -19.91
CA ARG A 420 5.17 -32.21 -21.14
C ARG A 420 4.14 -31.65 -22.12
N GLN A 421 2.98 -32.32 -22.23
CA GLN A 421 1.87 -31.79 -23.02
C GLN A 421 1.39 -30.44 -22.47
N GLN A 422 1.31 -30.33 -21.15
CA GLN A 422 0.94 -29.08 -20.47
C GLN A 422 1.97 -27.96 -20.72
N VAL A 423 3.27 -28.26 -20.84
CA VAL A 423 4.28 -27.28 -21.27
C VAL A 423 3.92 -26.70 -22.65
N GLY A 424 3.47 -27.54 -23.60
CA GLY A 424 3.02 -27.07 -24.92
C GLY A 424 1.85 -26.09 -24.82
N ASP A 425 0.90 -26.36 -23.93
CA ASP A 425 -0.25 -25.48 -23.70
C ASP A 425 0.19 -24.11 -23.11
N TYR A 426 1.12 -24.10 -22.16
CA TYR A 426 1.65 -22.85 -21.61
C TYR A 426 2.42 -22.04 -22.66
N VAL A 427 3.25 -22.71 -23.48
CA VAL A 427 4.00 -22.05 -24.57
C VAL A 427 3.03 -21.44 -25.59
N SER A 428 1.92 -22.10 -25.91
CA SER A 428 0.92 -21.54 -26.83
C SER A 428 0.27 -20.27 -26.29
N ARG A 429 0.08 -20.17 -24.98
CA ARG A 429 -0.49 -18.96 -24.32
C ARG A 429 0.48 -17.78 -24.32
N ILE A 430 1.78 -18.02 -24.28
CA ILE A 430 2.81 -16.96 -24.39
C ILE A 430 2.67 -16.25 -25.74
N GLY A 431 2.49 -16.97 -26.86
CA GLY A 431 2.32 -16.40 -28.19
C GLY A 431 1.05 -15.56 -28.36
N ILE A 432 -0.02 -15.88 -27.64
CA ILE A 432 -1.29 -15.15 -27.70
C ILE A 432 -1.20 -13.81 -26.94
N SER A 433 -0.50 -13.76 -25.82
CA SER A 433 -0.30 -12.53 -25.05
C SER A 433 0.52 -11.47 -25.84
N GLY A 434 1.44 -11.90 -26.71
CA GLY A 434 2.23 -11.00 -27.57
C GLY A 434 1.54 -10.57 -28.87
N ALA A 435 0.55 -11.34 -29.36
CA ALA A 435 -0.06 -11.13 -30.67
C ALA A 435 -1.21 -10.11 -30.67
N THR A 436 -1.80 -9.80 -29.51
CA THR A 436 -2.86 -8.79 -29.41
C THR A 436 -2.37 -7.36 -29.53
N SER A 437 -1.07 -7.11 -29.33
CA SER A 437 -0.46 -5.79 -29.40
C SER A 437 -0.05 -5.34 -30.82
N THR A 438 0.08 -6.23 -31.83
CA THR A 438 0.64 -5.89 -33.13
C THR A 438 -0.37 -5.70 -34.26
N ARG A 439 -1.69 -5.83 -34.02
CA ARG A 439 -2.71 -5.80 -35.09
C ARG A 439 -3.54 -4.51 -35.24
N ARG A 440 -3.09 -3.36 -34.75
CA ARG A 440 -3.81 -2.08 -34.98
C ARG A 440 -2.93 -0.92 -35.45
N SER A 441 -1.90 -1.16 -36.26
CA SER A 441 -1.22 -0.05 -36.93
C SER A 441 -0.99 -0.35 -38.44
N SER A 442 -2.08 -0.73 -39.14
CA SER A 442 -2.08 -0.67 -40.61
C SER A 442 -3.52 -0.65 -41.10
N ARG A 443 -4.05 0.53 -41.25
CA ARG A 443 -4.97 0.89 -42.33
C ARG A 443 -4.84 2.38 -42.64
N PRO A 444 -4.90 2.69 -43.95
CA PRO A 444 -4.48 3.97 -44.53
C PRO A 444 -5.40 5.13 -44.20
#